data_a96b5652fead8abbf16e94e1b335dd97
#
_entry.id   a96b5652fead8abbf16e94e1b335dd97
#
_cell.length_a   1.000
_cell.length_b   1.000
_cell.length_c   1.000
_cell.angle_alpha   90.00
_cell.angle_beta   90.00
_cell.angle_gamma   90.00
#
_symmetry.space_group_name_H-M   'P 1'
#
loop_
_entity.id
_entity.type
_entity.pdbx_description
1 polymer ?
#
loop_
_entity_poly.entity_id
_entity_poly.type
_entity_poly.pdbx_seq_one_letter_code
_entity_poly.pdbx_strand_id
1 'polypeptide(L)'
;MTSPGRFTDTGLFVCFEGGEGGGKSTQSRLLKDWLESEGHRVLLTFEPGDTAVGKEVRRIVLSPQTGELSNRTEVLLYAADKAEHVDTVVLPALERGEVVITDRYVDSALAYQGAGRVEDLSGVEAVQRWATRDLRPHLTVLLDVEPAAGLGRFEERDRIEGESLEFHQRVRQGFLDLAGRDPGHYLVIDARLPIDEIHELIRARVVGLLGQVTS
;
A
#
# COMPACT_ATOMS: atom_id res chain seq x y z
N MET A 1 -14.12 17.84 -6.78
CA MET A 1 -14.15 16.69 -5.86
C MET A 1 -13.99 15.44 -6.70
N THR A 2 -12.87 14.76 -6.59
CA THR A 2 -12.64 13.47 -7.26
C THR A 2 -13.59 12.44 -6.63
N SER A 3 -14.21 11.60 -7.45
CA SER A 3 -15.06 10.49 -6.99
C SER A 3 -14.24 9.57 -6.06
N PRO A 4 -14.83 9.00 -5.00
CA PRO A 4 -14.10 8.23 -3.99
C PRO A 4 -13.53 6.87 -4.48
N GLY A 5 -13.48 6.60 -5.77
CA GLY A 5 -13.05 5.33 -6.32
C GLY A 5 -14.12 4.24 -6.21
N ARG A 6 -13.81 3.04 -6.72
CA ARG A 6 -14.74 1.90 -6.76
C ARG A 6 -14.34 0.85 -5.72
N PHE A 7 -15.27 0.47 -4.87
CA PHE A 7 -15.16 -0.72 -4.03
C PHE A 7 -15.73 -1.94 -4.76
N THR A 8 -15.27 -3.14 -4.42
CA THR A 8 -15.90 -4.37 -4.89
C THR A 8 -17.10 -4.71 -4.02
N ASP A 9 -18.13 -5.31 -4.63
CA ASP A 9 -19.31 -5.81 -3.91
C ASP A 9 -19.04 -7.22 -3.31
N THR A 10 -17.95 -7.85 -3.73
CA THR A 10 -17.55 -9.20 -3.29
C THR A 10 -16.09 -9.16 -2.82
N GLY A 11 -15.79 -9.96 -1.80
CA GLY A 11 -14.46 -9.99 -1.20
C GLY A 11 -14.12 -8.73 -0.42
N LEU A 12 -13.14 -8.81 0.45
CA LEU A 12 -12.65 -7.69 1.26
C LEU A 12 -11.23 -7.32 0.81
N PHE A 13 -10.99 -6.06 0.49
CA PHE A 13 -9.67 -5.57 0.10
C PHE A 13 -9.08 -4.68 1.19
N VAL A 14 -7.95 -5.11 1.79
CA VAL A 14 -7.21 -4.39 2.83
C VAL A 14 -5.81 -4.06 2.32
N CYS A 15 -5.39 -2.82 2.48
CA CYS A 15 -4.06 -2.36 2.11
C CYS A 15 -3.27 -1.94 3.34
N PHE A 16 -1.99 -2.29 3.39
CA PHE A 16 -1.03 -1.78 4.36
C PHE A 16 -0.13 -0.74 3.72
N GLU A 17 -0.06 0.44 4.33
CA GLU A 17 0.73 1.58 3.86
C GLU A 17 1.60 2.16 4.98
N GLY A 18 2.51 3.02 4.59
CA GLY A 18 3.44 3.71 5.50
C GLY A 18 4.88 3.62 5.05
N GLY A 19 5.75 4.36 5.74
CA GLY A 19 7.18 4.44 5.48
C GLY A 19 7.92 3.12 5.65
N GLU A 20 9.22 3.15 5.38
CA GLU A 20 10.09 1.99 5.51
C GLU A 20 10.25 1.58 6.98
N GLY A 21 10.38 0.29 7.25
CA GLY A 21 10.56 -0.23 8.60
C GLY A 21 9.35 -0.11 9.54
N GLY A 22 8.16 0.29 9.04
CA GLY A 22 6.94 0.45 9.85
C GLY A 22 6.26 -0.87 10.29
N GLY A 23 6.74 -2.04 9.84
CA GLY A 23 6.18 -3.33 10.25
C GLY A 23 5.01 -3.84 9.39
N LYS A 24 4.77 -3.23 8.22
CA LYS A 24 3.69 -3.64 7.29
C LYS A 24 3.66 -5.14 7.02
N SER A 25 4.78 -5.71 6.58
CA SER A 25 4.87 -7.14 6.24
C SER A 25 4.69 -8.07 7.46
N THR A 26 4.96 -7.61 8.67
CA THR A 26 4.66 -8.35 9.89
C THR A 26 3.17 -8.35 10.16
N GLN A 27 2.53 -7.19 10.14
CA GLN A 27 1.12 -7.05 10.45
C GLN A 27 0.22 -7.66 9.37
N SER A 28 0.61 -7.58 8.10
CA SER A 28 -0.14 -8.22 7.01
C SER A 28 -0.14 -9.75 7.12
N ARG A 29 0.98 -10.37 7.54
CA ARG A 29 1.04 -11.81 7.81
C ARG A 29 0.20 -12.20 9.02
N LEU A 30 0.30 -11.46 10.12
CA LEU A 30 -0.52 -11.72 11.31
C LEU A 30 -2.02 -11.60 11.01
N LEU A 31 -2.41 -10.61 10.23
CA LEU A 31 -3.80 -10.46 9.80
C LEU A 31 -4.26 -11.64 8.93
N LYS A 32 -3.41 -12.07 7.97
CA LYS A 32 -3.68 -13.24 7.15
C LYS A 32 -3.89 -14.48 8.01
N ASP A 33 -2.93 -14.79 8.90
CA ASP A 33 -2.94 -16.00 9.71
C ASP A 33 -4.19 -16.04 10.63
N TRP A 34 -4.57 -14.90 11.20
CA TRP A 34 -5.79 -14.78 11.97
C TRP A 34 -7.05 -15.01 11.12
N LEU A 35 -7.19 -14.35 9.97
CA LEU A 35 -8.34 -14.52 9.08
C LEU A 35 -8.49 -15.95 8.58
N GLU A 36 -7.39 -16.63 8.27
CA GLU A 36 -7.41 -18.06 7.90
C GLU A 36 -7.87 -18.94 9.07
N SER A 37 -7.49 -18.61 10.31
CA SER A 37 -7.96 -19.31 11.51
C SER A 37 -9.46 -19.14 11.76
N GLU A 38 -10.04 -18.00 11.31
CA GLU A 38 -11.49 -17.74 11.32
C GLU A 38 -12.23 -18.36 10.11
N GLY A 39 -11.53 -19.07 9.23
CA GLY A 39 -12.11 -19.78 8.10
C GLY A 39 -12.24 -18.98 6.80
N HIS A 40 -11.65 -17.78 6.72
CA HIS A 40 -11.64 -17.00 5.51
C HIS A 40 -10.56 -17.48 4.53
N ARG A 41 -10.85 -17.39 3.23
CA ARG A 41 -9.82 -17.55 2.19
C ARG A 41 -9.09 -16.21 2.03
N VAL A 42 -7.77 -16.21 2.16
CA VAL A 42 -6.96 -14.99 2.15
C VAL A 42 -5.89 -15.05 1.08
N LEU A 43 -5.82 -14.03 0.25
CA LEU A 43 -4.69 -13.75 -0.62
C LEU A 43 -3.83 -12.67 0.02
N LEU A 44 -2.59 -12.98 0.35
CA LEU A 44 -1.57 -12.01 0.76
C LEU A 44 -0.66 -11.72 -0.41
N THR A 45 -0.56 -10.45 -0.80
CA THR A 45 0.20 -9.97 -1.96
C THR A 45 0.94 -8.66 -1.63
N PHE A 46 1.71 -8.12 -2.57
CA PHE A 46 2.49 -6.90 -2.36
C PHE A 46 2.78 -6.16 -3.67
N GLU A 47 3.08 -4.88 -3.57
CA GLU A 47 3.53 -4.04 -4.68
C GLU A 47 4.81 -3.25 -4.31
N PRO A 48 5.70 -3.08 -5.30
CA PRO A 48 5.70 -3.71 -6.61
C PRO A 48 6.27 -5.13 -6.55
N GLY A 49 5.86 -6.02 -7.48
CA GLY A 49 6.65 -7.21 -7.79
C GLY A 49 5.99 -8.57 -7.65
N ASP A 50 4.69 -8.68 -7.36
CA ASP A 50 4.03 -9.99 -7.17
C ASP A 50 3.50 -10.65 -8.45
N THR A 51 3.85 -10.11 -9.60
CA THR A 51 3.59 -10.73 -10.92
C THR A 51 4.90 -10.91 -11.70
N ALA A 52 4.86 -11.66 -12.80
CA ALA A 52 6.05 -11.80 -13.66
C ALA A 52 6.52 -10.44 -14.20
N VAL A 53 5.59 -9.62 -14.69
CA VAL A 53 5.87 -8.24 -15.13
C VAL A 53 6.33 -7.38 -13.95
N GLY A 54 5.63 -7.47 -12.82
CA GLY A 54 5.95 -6.72 -11.61
C GLY A 54 7.36 -6.99 -11.09
N LYS A 55 7.86 -8.22 -11.18
CA LYS A 55 9.26 -8.55 -10.79
C LYS A 55 10.29 -7.77 -11.60
N GLU A 56 10.06 -7.61 -12.90
CA GLU A 56 10.94 -6.81 -13.76
C GLU A 56 10.84 -5.32 -13.44
N VAL A 57 9.61 -4.83 -13.22
CA VAL A 57 9.40 -3.44 -12.77
C VAL A 57 10.12 -3.20 -11.44
N ARG A 58 9.93 -4.08 -10.44
CA ARG A 58 10.59 -3.99 -9.14
C ARG A 58 12.11 -3.91 -9.28
N ARG A 59 12.70 -4.78 -10.11
CA ARG A 59 14.14 -4.77 -10.38
C ARG A 59 14.61 -3.42 -10.92
N ILE A 60 13.82 -2.77 -11.78
CA ILE A 60 14.18 -1.46 -12.35
C ILE A 60 14.03 -0.37 -11.29
N VAL A 61 12.90 -0.30 -10.60
CA VAL A 61 12.58 0.84 -9.72
C VAL A 61 13.33 0.83 -8.40
N LEU A 62 13.76 -0.35 -7.91
CA LEU A 62 14.46 -0.47 -6.61
C LEU A 62 15.97 -0.65 -6.74
N SER A 63 16.49 -1.11 -7.89
CA SER A 63 17.93 -1.36 -8.05
C SER A 63 18.75 -0.07 -8.06
N PRO A 64 19.77 0.06 -7.19
CA PRO A 64 20.71 1.18 -7.26
C PRO A 64 21.46 1.25 -8.61
N GLN A 65 21.65 0.12 -9.29
CA GLN A 65 22.30 0.07 -10.60
C GLN A 65 21.48 0.72 -11.72
N THR A 66 20.17 0.91 -11.53
CA THR A 66 19.33 1.64 -12.49
C THR A 66 19.71 3.12 -12.55
N GLY A 67 20.30 3.66 -11.49
CA GLY A 67 20.59 5.08 -11.38
C GLY A 67 19.33 5.94 -11.23
N GLU A 68 19.44 7.21 -11.64
CA GLU A 68 18.32 8.13 -11.56
C GLU A 68 17.29 7.86 -12.65
N LEU A 69 16.03 7.81 -12.27
CA LEU A 69 14.89 7.78 -13.17
C LEU A 69 14.22 9.15 -13.19
N SER A 70 13.71 9.57 -14.36
CA SER A 70 12.82 10.73 -14.37
C SER A 70 11.55 10.40 -13.57
N ASN A 71 11.01 11.40 -12.86
CA ASN A 71 9.83 11.20 -12.00
C ASN A 71 8.65 10.58 -12.76
N ARG A 72 8.41 11.01 -14.01
CA ARG A 72 7.35 10.45 -14.86
C ARG A 72 7.59 8.99 -15.22
N THR A 73 8.84 8.61 -15.50
CA THR A 73 9.21 7.21 -15.74
C THR A 73 8.92 6.37 -14.51
N GLU A 74 9.27 6.85 -13.31
CA GLU A 74 9.01 6.18 -12.05
C GLU A 74 7.51 5.98 -11.83
N VAL A 75 6.69 7.03 -12.00
CA VAL A 75 5.21 6.96 -11.93
C VAL A 75 4.64 5.91 -12.87
N LEU A 76 5.08 5.89 -14.13
CA LEU A 76 4.58 4.97 -15.16
C LEU A 76 4.98 3.52 -14.89
N LEU A 77 6.17 3.28 -14.38
CA LEU A 77 6.62 1.94 -14.00
C LEU A 77 5.80 1.38 -12.84
N TYR A 78 5.58 2.16 -11.78
CA TYR A 78 4.70 1.75 -10.68
C TYR A 78 3.24 1.58 -11.13
N ALA A 79 2.77 2.38 -12.08
CA ALA A 79 1.43 2.21 -12.64
C ALA A 79 1.32 0.94 -13.49
N ALA A 80 2.35 0.59 -14.24
CA ALA A 80 2.39 -0.66 -15.03
C ALA A 80 2.36 -1.90 -14.13
N ASP A 81 3.13 -1.89 -13.02
CA ASP A 81 3.08 -2.97 -12.02
C ASP A 81 1.66 -3.14 -11.45
N LYS A 82 1.03 -2.03 -11.05
CA LYS A 82 -0.34 -2.05 -10.50
C LYS A 82 -1.37 -2.54 -11.49
N ALA A 83 -1.28 -2.11 -12.74
CA ALA A 83 -2.24 -2.53 -13.77
C ALA A 83 -2.23 -4.05 -13.95
N GLU A 84 -1.03 -4.65 -14.08
CA GLU A 84 -0.88 -6.09 -14.18
C GLU A 84 -1.33 -6.81 -12.91
N HIS A 85 -0.96 -6.29 -11.73
CA HIS A 85 -1.29 -6.88 -10.45
C HIS A 85 -2.82 -6.86 -10.19
N VAL A 86 -3.48 -5.73 -10.44
CA VAL A 86 -4.92 -5.62 -10.26
C VAL A 86 -5.68 -6.56 -11.18
N ASP A 87 -5.31 -6.61 -12.47
CA ASP A 87 -6.04 -7.39 -13.45
C ASP A 87 -5.83 -8.90 -13.31
N THR A 88 -4.63 -9.34 -12.91
CA THR A 88 -4.28 -10.76 -12.91
C THR A 88 -4.30 -11.42 -11.53
N VAL A 89 -4.25 -10.64 -10.45
CA VAL A 89 -4.14 -11.15 -9.07
C VAL A 89 -5.28 -10.65 -8.20
N VAL A 90 -5.42 -9.32 -8.02
CA VAL A 90 -6.31 -8.74 -7.01
C VAL A 90 -7.79 -8.92 -7.39
N LEU A 91 -8.20 -8.45 -8.56
CA LEU A 91 -9.60 -8.54 -9.00
C LEU A 91 -10.11 -9.98 -9.08
N PRO A 92 -9.39 -10.95 -9.67
CA PRO A 92 -9.84 -12.34 -9.67
C PRO A 92 -10.02 -12.95 -8.27
N ALA A 93 -9.20 -12.57 -7.30
CA ALA A 93 -9.34 -13.04 -5.92
C ALA A 93 -10.58 -12.43 -5.23
N LEU A 94 -10.79 -11.13 -5.39
CA LEU A 94 -11.97 -10.44 -4.88
C LEU A 94 -13.26 -11.00 -5.49
N GLU A 95 -13.27 -11.29 -6.79
CA GLU A 95 -14.42 -11.91 -7.48
C GLU A 95 -14.74 -13.32 -6.96
N ARG A 96 -13.75 -14.05 -6.43
CA ARG A 96 -13.96 -15.33 -5.73
C ARG A 96 -14.43 -15.17 -4.28
N GLY A 97 -14.64 -13.94 -3.80
CA GLY A 97 -15.03 -13.64 -2.41
C GLY A 97 -13.90 -13.83 -1.41
N GLU A 98 -12.65 -13.72 -1.83
CA GLU A 98 -11.48 -13.83 -0.95
C GLU A 98 -11.22 -12.50 -0.23
N VAL A 99 -10.55 -12.58 0.93
CA VAL A 99 -9.93 -11.39 1.54
C VAL A 99 -8.58 -11.17 0.88
N VAL A 100 -8.40 -10.03 0.24
CA VAL A 100 -7.11 -9.63 -0.34
C VAL A 100 -6.41 -8.66 0.60
N ILE A 101 -5.18 -8.99 0.97
CA ILE A 101 -4.30 -8.14 1.77
C ILE A 101 -3.10 -7.77 0.91
N THR A 102 -2.86 -6.48 0.69
CA THR A 102 -1.66 -6.02 -0.04
C THR A 102 -0.74 -5.19 0.85
N ASP A 103 0.57 -5.44 0.74
CA ASP A 103 1.61 -4.55 1.27
C ASP A 103 1.94 -3.53 0.18
N ARG A 104 1.48 -2.30 0.34
CA ARG A 104 1.46 -1.16 -0.58
C ARG A 104 0.43 -1.27 -1.71
N TYR A 105 -0.05 -0.07 -2.13
CA TYR A 105 -0.97 0.12 -3.25
C TYR A 105 -0.87 1.55 -3.82
N VAL A 106 -1.99 2.15 -4.20
CA VAL A 106 -2.06 3.48 -4.84
C VAL A 106 -1.48 4.58 -3.97
N ASP A 107 -1.73 4.56 -2.67
CA ASP A 107 -1.30 5.62 -1.75
C ASP A 107 0.22 5.72 -1.65
N SER A 108 0.95 4.59 -1.81
CA SER A 108 2.40 4.63 -1.97
C SER A 108 2.83 5.48 -3.17
N ALA A 109 2.16 5.36 -4.33
CA ALA A 109 2.50 6.20 -5.48
C ALA A 109 2.20 7.69 -5.23
N LEU A 110 1.09 8.01 -4.56
CA LEU A 110 0.72 9.38 -4.21
C LEU A 110 1.71 9.99 -3.21
N ALA A 111 2.15 9.21 -2.22
CA ALA A 111 3.11 9.67 -1.21
C ALA A 111 4.52 9.79 -1.78
N TYR A 112 5.04 8.77 -2.47
CA TYR A 112 6.43 8.75 -2.94
C TYR A 112 6.63 9.58 -4.21
N GLN A 113 5.86 9.34 -5.27
CA GLN A 113 6.00 10.04 -6.55
C GLN A 113 5.30 11.41 -6.55
N GLY A 114 4.20 11.55 -5.83
CA GLY A 114 3.52 12.82 -5.67
C GLY A 114 4.22 13.73 -4.66
N ALA A 115 4.00 13.51 -3.36
CA ALA A 115 4.51 14.37 -2.29
C ALA A 115 6.05 14.29 -2.16
N GLY A 116 6.63 13.10 -2.23
CA GLY A 116 8.08 12.88 -2.12
C GLY A 116 8.88 13.55 -3.24
N ARG A 117 8.46 13.35 -4.49
CA ARG A 117 9.09 13.93 -5.69
C ARG A 117 8.60 15.33 -6.04
N VAL A 118 7.59 15.86 -5.32
CA VAL A 118 6.99 17.19 -5.58
C VAL A 118 6.43 17.30 -7.00
N GLU A 119 5.84 16.20 -7.50
CA GLU A 119 5.16 16.18 -8.79
C GLU A 119 3.70 16.64 -8.68
N ASP A 120 3.07 16.88 -9.83
CA ASP A 120 1.63 17.15 -9.89
C ASP A 120 0.83 15.95 -9.34
N LEU A 121 0.37 16.07 -8.11
CA LEU A 121 -0.38 15.03 -7.41
C LEU A 121 -1.62 14.60 -8.19
N SER A 122 -2.29 15.53 -8.88
CA SER A 122 -3.51 15.22 -9.65
C SER A 122 -3.20 14.36 -10.87
N GLY A 123 -2.08 14.60 -11.53
CA GLY A 123 -1.61 13.79 -12.65
C GLY A 123 -1.18 12.39 -12.20
N VAL A 124 -0.46 12.28 -11.07
CA VAL A 124 -0.10 10.98 -10.49
C VAL A 124 -1.37 10.20 -10.13
N GLU A 125 -2.32 10.83 -9.44
CA GLU A 125 -3.60 10.21 -9.06
C GLU A 125 -4.36 9.70 -10.29
N ALA A 126 -4.49 10.51 -11.34
CA ALA A 126 -5.20 10.11 -12.57
C ALA A 126 -4.58 8.87 -13.23
N VAL A 127 -3.24 8.81 -13.31
CA VAL A 127 -2.52 7.66 -13.86
C VAL A 127 -2.74 6.41 -13.00
N GLN A 128 -2.64 6.52 -11.67
CA GLN A 128 -2.85 5.40 -10.76
C GLN A 128 -4.30 4.88 -10.82
N ARG A 129 -5.28 5.77 -10.82
CA ARG A 129 -6.71 5.40 -10.93
C ARG A 129 -7.01 4.68 -12.23
N TRP A 130 -6.47 5.16 -13.35
CA TRP A 130 -6.62 4.47 -14.63
C TRP A 130 -5.98 3.08 -14.61
N ALA A 131 -4.76 2.96 -14.10
CA ALA A 131 -4.02 1.71 -14.00
C ALA A 131 -4.73 0.66 -13.14
N THR A 132 -5.38 1.09 -12.06
CA THR A 132 -6.08 0.20 -11.11
C THR A 132 -7.58 0.03 -11.41
N ARG A 133 -8.08 0.50 -12.56
CA ARG A 133 -9.53 0.53 -12.88
C ARG A 133 -10.34 1.24 -11.78
N ASP A 134 -9.74 2.21 -11.13
CA ASP A 134 -10.33 2.95 -10.01
C ASP A 134 -10.65 2.07 -8.77
N LEU A 135 -10.11 0.85 -8.70
CA LEU A 135 -10.30 -0.06 -7.58
C LEU A 135 -9.67 0.54 -6.31
N ARG A 136 -10.44 0.56 -5.22
CA ARG A 136 -10.03 1.08 -3.93
C ARG A 136 -10.10 0.01 -2.85
N PRO A 137 -9.12 -0.09 -1.94
CA PRO A 137 -9.24 -0.93 -0.75
C PRO A 137 -10.44 -0.49 0.10
N HIS A 138 -11.07 -1.42 0.81
CA HIS A 138 -12.10 -1.11 1.81
C HIS A 138 -11.49 -0.48 3.08
N LEU A 139 -10.23 -0.82 3.35
CA LEU A 139 -9.46 -0.29 4.47
C LEU A 139 -8.00 -0.10 4.06
N THR A 140 -7.46 1.07 4.35
CA THR A 140 -6.02 1.32 4.34
C THR A 140 -5.51 1.42 5.78
N VAL A 141 -4.65 0.49 6.18
CA VAL A 141 -3.93 0.50 7.46
C VAL A 141 -2.63 1.27 7.25
N LEU A 142 -2.54 2.47 7.79
CA LEU A 142 -1.35 3.30 7.75
C LEU A 142 -0.53 3.11 9.02
N LEU A 143 0.63 2.46 8.91
CA LEU A 143 1.59 2.32 10.00
C LEU A 143 2.52 3.55 9.98
N ASP A 144 2.23 4.52 10.84
CA ASP A 144 3.01 5.75 10.94
C ASP A 144 4.31 5.52 11.69
N VAL A 145 5.43 5.66 10.97
CA VAL A 145 6.79 5.51 11.50
C VAL A 145 7.60 6.78 11.24
N GLU A 146 8.38 7.20 12.23
CA GLU A 146 9.35 8.27 12.04
C GLU A 146 10.45 7.81 11.06
N PRO A 147 10.72 8.53 9.96
CA PRO A 147 11.62 8.06 8.90
C PRO A 147 13.01 7.68 9.39
N ALA A 148 13.61 8.48 10.30
CA ALA A 148 14.93 8.17 10.84
C ALA A 148 14.96 6.84 11.61
N ALA A 149 13.89 6.52 12.33
CA ALA A 149 13.76 5.27 13.07
C ALA A 149 13.49 4.07 12.14
N GLY A 150 12.68 4.28 11.09
CA GLY A 150 12.36 3.24 10.10
C GLY A 150 13.58 2.86 9.27
N LEU A 151 14.25 3.85 8.66
CA LEU A 151 15.44 3.65 7.83
C LEU A 151 16.64 3.11 8.62
N GLY A 152 16.73 3.39 9.91
CA GLY A 152 17.79 2.86 10.78
C GLY A 152 17.76 1.34 10.98
N ARG A 153 16.73 0.65 10.52
CA ARG A 153 16.59 -0.82 10.59
C ARG A 153 17.28 -1.57 9.45
N PHE A 154 17.75 -0.85 8.41
CA PHE A 154 18.34 -1.44 7.21
C PHE A 154 19.84 -1.14 7.14
N GLU A 155 20.65 -2.17 6.96
CA GLU A 155 22.10 -2.06 6.71
C GLU A 155 22.38 -1.72 5.24
N GLU A 156 21.67 -2.39 4.31
CA GLU A 156 21.72 -2.10 2.88
C GLU A 156 20.42 -1.40 2.47
N ARG A 157 20.53 -0.42 1.58
CA ARG A 157 19.41 0.38 1.12
C ARG A 157 19.21 0.25 -0.38
N ASP A 158 17.98 0.06 -0.79
CA ASP A 158 17.60 0.14 -2.18
C ASP A 158 17.59 1.61 -2.69
N ARG A 159 17.24 1.83 -3.95
CA ARG A 159 17.25 3.15 -4.57
C ARG A 159 16.31 4.14 -3.87
N ILE A 160 15.19 3.69 -3.37
CA ILE A 160 14.20 4.54 -2.66
C ILE A 160 14.62 4.75 -1.20
N GLU A 161 15.04 3.70 -0.52
CA GLU A 161 15.53 3.78 0.86
C GLU A 161 16.80 4.64 0.99
N GLY A 162 17.57 4.76 -0.11
CA GLY A 162 18.76 5.60 -0.23
C GLY A 162 18.47 7.10 -0.40
N GLU A 163 17.22 7.51 -0.58
CA GLU A 163 16.84 8.92 -0.69
C GLU A 163 17.08 9.69 0.61
N SER A 164 17.07 11.02 0.52
CA SER A 164 17.33 11.89 1.67
C SER A 164 16.26 11.76 2.76
N LEU A 165 16.62 12.09 4.00
CA LEU A 165 15.67 12.09 5.11
C LEU A 165 14.50 13.05 4.84
N GLU A 166 14.75 14.18 4.22
CA GLU A 166 13.71 15.16 3.85
C GLU A 166 12.72 14.59 2.84
N PHE A 167 13.18 13.75 1.91
CA PHE A 167 12.30 13.01 1.00
C PHE A 167 11.35 12.11 1.79
N HIS A 168 11.86 11.29 2.70
CA HIS A 168 11.05 10.38 3.52
C HIS A 168 10.12 11.12 4.49
N GLN A 169 10.51 12.30 4.97
CA GLN A 169 9.62 13.17 5.76
C GLN A 169 8.44 13.68 4.93
N ARG A 170 8.68 14.10 3.67
CA ARG A 170 7.59 14.48 2.76
C ARG A 170 6.68 13.30 2.43
N VAL A 171 7.23 12.11 2.23
CA VAL A 171 6.47 10.88 2.00
C VAL A 171 5.56 10.58 3.20
N ARG A 172 6.10 10.60 4.43
CA ARG A 172 5.31 10.42 5.65
C ARG A 172 4.18 11.43 5.75
N GLN A 173 4.48 12.73 5.53
CA GLN A 173 3.46 13.76 5.54
C GLN A 173 2.40 13.53 4.46
N GLY A 174 2.80 13.09 3.26
CA GLY A 174 1.89 12.72 2.19
C GLY A 174 0.88 11.64 2.60
N PHE A 175 1.34 10.58 3.27
CA PHE A 175 0.44 9.55 3.82
C PHE A 175 -0.52 10.10 4.87
N LEU A 176 -0.04 10.94 5.80
CA LEU A 176 -0.87 11.55 6.83
C LEU A 176 -1.92 12.50 6.23
N ASP A 177 -1.56 13.24 5.19
CA ASP A 177 -2.48 14.12 4.47
C ASP A 177 -3.57 13.33 3.73
N LEU A 178 -3.22 12.18 3.12
CA LEU A 178 -4.20 11.27 2.50
C LEU A 178 -5.18 10.73 3.55
N ALA A 179 -4.67 10.24 4.68
CA ALA A 179 -5.49 9.73 5.77
C ALA A 179 -6.39 10.82 6.37
N GLY A 180 -5.90 12.05 6.50
CA GLY A 180 -6.65 13.19 7.01
C GLY A 180 -7.83 13.61 6.10
N ARG A 181 -7.75 13.32 4.78
CA ARG A 181 -8.84 13.63 3.82
C ARG A 181 -10.02 12.66 3.91
N ASP A 182 -9.79 11.44 4.35
CA ASP A 182 -10.81 10.39 4.44
C ASP A 182 -10.61 9.50 5.69
N PRO A 183 -10.76 10.05 6.89
CA PRO A 183 -10.46 9.33 8.14
C PRO A 183 -11.32 8.09 8.37
N GLY A 184 -12.47 7.97 7.69
CA GLY A 184 -13.32 6.78 7.75
C GLY A 184 -12.73 5.57 7.03
N HIS A 185 -11.91 5.82 6.01
CA HIS A 185 -11.27 4.81 5.18
C HIS A 185 -9.93 4.34 5.74
N TYR A 186 -9.25 5.19 6.54
CA TYR A 186 -7.94 4.88 7.08
C TYR A 186 -8.00 4.44 8.54
N LEU A 187 -7.09 3.53 8.90
CA LEU A 187 -6.72 3.22 10.28
C LEU A 187 -5.26 3.63 10.46
N VAL A 188 -5.02 4.79 11.07
CA VAL A 188 -3.67 5.29 11.34
C VAL A 188 -3.20 4.78 12.68
N ILE A 189 -2.06 4.06 12.72
CA ILE A 189 -1.51 3.45 13.92
C ILE A 189 -0.05 3.88 14.08
N ASP A 190 0.34 4.27 15.29
CA ASP A 190 1.74 4.50 15.63
C ASP A 190 2.52 3.18 15.57
N ALA A 191 3.47 3.09 14.65
CA ALA A 191 4.28 1.88 14.45
C ALA A 191 5.28 1.58 15.59
N ARG A 192 5.32 2.41 16.65
CA ARG A 192 6.11 2.18 17.87
C ARG A 192 5.38 1.35 18.90
N LEU A 193 4.06 1.17 18.77
CA LEU A 193 3.28 0.31 19.65
C LEU A 193 3.77 -1.14 19.58
N PRO A 194 3.53 -1.95 20.62
CA PRO A 194 3.80 -3.39 20.58
C PRO A 194 3.09 -4.07 19.40
N ILE A 195 3.74 -5.08 18.82
CA ILE A 195 3.23 -5.80 17.64
C ILE A 195 1.81 -6.32 17.87
N ASP A 196 1.56 -6.91 19.06
CA ASP A 196 0.26 -7.49 19.40
C ASP A 196 -0.82 -6.40 19.56
N GLU A 197 -0.48 -5.23 20.10
CA GLU A 197 -1.41 -4.11 20.24
C GLU A 197 -1.82 -3.56 18.86
N ILE A 198 -0.85 -3.39 17.96
CA ILE A 198 -1.13 -3.00 16.57
C ILE A 198 -2.06 -4.03 15.91
N HIS A 199 -1.76 -5.31 16.09
CA HIS A 199 -2.57 -6.38 15.52
C HIS A 199 -4.01 -6.37 16.03
N GLU A 200 -4.23 -6.19 17.33
CA GLU A 200 -5.57 -6.10 17.91
C GLU A 200 -6.37 -4.91 17.37
N LEU A 201 -5.75 -3.74 17.19
CA LEU A 201 -6.40 -2.58 16.57
C LEU A 201 -6.85 -2.88 15.13
N ILE A 202 -6.00 -3.56 14.36
CA ILE A 202 -6.29 -3.95 12.97
C ILE A 202 -7.46 -4.96 12.95
N ARG A 203 -7.41 -6.00 13.79
CA ARG A 203 -8.47 -7.01 13.89
C ARG A 203 -9.81 -6.39 14.21
N ALA A 204 -9.86 -5.51 15.23
CA ALA A 204 -11.09 -4.84 15.63
C ALA A 204 -11.74 -4.06 14.47
N ARG A 205 -10.91 -3.40 13.64
CA ARG A 205 -11.39 -2.65 12.46
C ARG A 205 -11.86 -3.59 11.35
N VAL A 206 -11.14 -4.67 11.07
CA VAL A 206 -11.46 -5.63 9.99
C VAL A 206 -12.73 -6.43 10.29
N VAL A 207 -12.96 -6.84 11.54
CA VAL A 207 -14.22 -7.51 11.96
C VAL A 207 -15.45 -6.69 11.56
N GLY A 208 -15.41 -5.37 11.77
CA GLY A 208 -16.51 -4.48 11.39
C GLY A 208 -16.78 -4.42 9.88
N LEU A 209 -15.78 -4.74 9.04
CA LEU A 209 -15.91 -4.73 7.58
C LEU A 209 -16.34 -6.08 7.02
N LEU A 210 -15.90 -7.20 7.62
CA LEU A 210 -16.30 -8.54 7.19
C LEU A 210 -17.82 -8.72 7.16
N GLY A 211 -18.54 -8.14 8.12
CA GLY A 211 -20.00 -8.19 8.17
C GLY A 211 -20.70 -7.37 7.07
N GLN A 212 -19.99 -6.49 6.37
CA GLN A 212 -20.56 -5.63 5.31
C GLN A 212 -20.40 -6.21 3.90
N VAL A 213 -19.38 -7.05 3.68
CA VAL A 213 -19.07 -7.64 2.35
C VAL A 213 -19.67 -9.03 2.17
N THR A 214 -20.15 -9.68 3.24
CA THR A 214 -20.76 -11.02 3.20
C THR A 214 -22.29 -10.99 3.12
N SER A 215 -22.88 -9.80 2.95
CA SER A 215 -24.33 -9.58 2.79
C SER A 215 -24.66 -9.41 1.32
#